data_06f2eebd716ed9dfbabdff87afea81da
#
_entry.id   06f2eebd716ed9dfbabdff87afea81da
#
_cell.length_a   1.000
_cell.length_b   1.000
_cell.length_c   1.000
_cell.angle_alpha   90.00
_cell.angle_beta   90.00
_cell.angle_gamma   90.00
#
_symmetry.space_group_name_H-M   'P 1'
#
loop_
_entity.id
_entity.type
_entity.pdbx_description
1 polymer ?
#
loop_
_entity_poly.entity_id
_entity_poly.type
_entity_poly.pdbx_seq_one_letter_code
_entity_poly.pdbx_strand_id
1 'polypeptide(L)' 'MVNIASAIRNTVPISLFNRGLAGKIFDEVKQSGAKVVMKNNAAECVLLSPEEYMSLIDEVNDARLLTL' A
#
# COMPACT_ATOMS: atom_id res chain seq x y z
N MET A 1 -1.78 -6.09 10.26
CA MET A 1 -2.58 -5.35 9.28
C MET A 1 -2.04 -3.93 9.13
N VAL A 2 -2.04 -3.42 7.92
CA VAL A 2 -1.61 -2.04 7.68
C VAL A 2 -2.68 -1.08 8.19
N ASN A 3 -2.26 -0.14 9.02
CA ASN A 3 -3.09 0.98 9.43
C ASN A 3 -3.10 2.01 8.30
N ILE A 4 -4.26 2.51 7.95
CA ILE A 4 -4.40 3.55 6.91
C ILE A 4 -3.55 4.78 7.25
N ALA A 5 -3.47 5.14 8.53
CA ALA A 5 -2.63 6.25 8.97
C ALA A 5 -1.14 6.00 8.68
N SER A 6 -0.68 4.76 8.82
CA SER A 6 0.70 4.41 8.47
C SER A 6 0.95 4.51 6.97
N ALA A 7 -0.01 4.08 6.16
CA ALA A 7 0.08 4.19 4.71
C ALA A 7 0.16 5.65 4.27
N ILE A 8 -0.63 6.52 4.89
CA ILE A 8 -0.61 7.96 4.58
C ILE A 8 0.74 8.57 4.92
N ARG A 9 1.39 8.12 6.00
CA ARG A 9 2.71 8.60 6.39
C ARG A 9 3.83 8.09 5.48
N ASN A 10 3.59 6.96 4.81
CA ASN A 10 4.54 6.35 3.88
C ASN A 10 4.18 6.75 2.46
N THR A 11 4.44 8.00 2.12
CA THR A 11 4.14 8.52 0.79
C THR A 11 5.39 8.56 -0.05
N VAL A 12 5.21 8.45 -1.37
CA VAL A 12 6.30 8.56 -2.33
C VAL A 12 5.80 9.32 -3.55
N PRO A 13 6.56 10.31 -4.06
CA PRO A 13 6.15 11.01 -5.28
C PRO A 13 6.35 10.11 -6.49
N ILE A 14 5.40 10.18 -7.44
CA ILE A 14 5.44 9.36 -8.65
C ILE A 14 6.71 9.61 -9.48
N SER A 15 7.32 10.78 -9.34
CA SER A 15 8.54 11.12 -10.05
C SER A 15 9.69 10.14 -9.75
N LEU A 16 9.71 9.52 -8.58
CA LEU A 16 10.75 8.55 -8.25
C LEU A 16 10.66 7.29 -9.11
N PHE A 17 9.44 6.88 -9.51
CA PHE A 17 9.28 5.79 -10.46
C PHE A 17 9.89 6.13 -11.80
N ASN A 18 9.69 7.37 -12.24
CA ASN A 18 10.23 7.85 -13.53
C ASN A 18 11.76 7.94 -13.52
N ARG A 19 12.38 7.99 -12.35
CA ARG A 19 13.84 8.02 -12.19
C ARG A 19 14.45 6.63 -12.04
N GLY A 20 13.68 5.57 -12.22
CA GLY A 20 14.18 4.22 -12.14
C GLY A 20 14.32 3.66 -10.72
N LEU A 21 13.65 4.27 -9.75
CA LEU A 21 13.71 3.84 -8.35
C LEU A 21 12.58 2.90 -7.93
N ALA A 22 11.85 2.35 -8.91
CA ALA A 22 10.71 1.49 -8.63
C ALA A 22 11.09 0.27 -7.77
N GLY A 23 12.22 -0.37 -8.07
CA GLY A 23 12.66 -1.54 -7.29
C GLY A 23 12.89 -1.21 -5.82
N LYS A 24 13.53 -0.07 -5.55
CA LYS A 24 13.74 0.38 -4.18
C LYS A 24 12.42 0.65 -3.47
N ILE A 25 11.47 1.28 -4.17
CA ILE A 25 10.15 1.60 -3.61
C ILE A 25 9.40 0.31 -3.27
N PHE A 26 9.46 -0.69 -4.15
CA PHE A 26 8.83 -1.98 -3.89
C PHE A 26 9.44 -2.71 -2.69
N ASP A 27 10.76 -2.63 -2.53
CA ASP A 27 11.43 -3.19 -1.36
C ASP A 27 10.95 -2.51 -0.08
N GLU A 28 10.79 -1.21 -0.10
CA GLU A 28 10.26 -0.47 1.04
C GLU A 28 8.83 -0.86 1.36
N VAL A 29 8.00 -1.09 0.33
CA VAL A 29 6.62 -1.56 0.50
C VAL A 29 6.60 -2.93 1.20
N LYS A 30 7.51 -3.83 0.82
CA LYS A 30 7.61 -5.14 1.46
C LYS A 30 7.95 -5.03 2.94
N GLN A 31 8.73 -4.03 3.32
CA GLN A 31 9.11 -3.83 4.71
C GLN A 31 8.02 -3.12 5.52
N SER A 32 7.41 -2.08 4.97
CA SER A 32 6.43 -1.26 5.68
C SER A 32 5.00 -1.77 5.53
N GLY A 33 4.73 -2.57 4.52
CA GLY A 33 3.41 -3.09 4.20
C GLY A 33 2.65 -2.27 3.16
N ALA A 34 2.80 -0.95 3.16
CA ALA A 34 2.08 -0.09 2.24
C ALA A 34 2.80 1.23 1.98
N LYS A 35 2.58 1.80 0.81
CA LYS A 35 2.97 3.18 0.48
C LYS A 35 1.89 3.81 -0.39
N VAL A 36 1.71 5.12 -0.24
CA VAL A 36 0.81 5.90 -1.09
C VAL A 36 1.64 6.62 -2.15
N VAL A 37 1.30 6.42 -3.41
CA VAL A 37 1.96 7.12 -4.52
C VAL A 37 1.24 8.43 -4.76
N MET A 38 1.97 9.53 -4.71
CA MET A 38 1.44 10.87 -4.84
C MET A 38 1.78 11.45 -6.21
N LYS A 39 0.83 12.17 -6.77
CA LYS A 39 1.00 12.93 -8.01
C LYS A 39 0.29 14.26 -7.85
N ASN A 40 1.02 15.35 -8.05
CA ASN A 40 0.45 16.72 -7.93
C ASN A 40 -0.27 16.94 -6.60
N ASN A 41 0.35 16.51 -5.51
CA ASN A 41 -0.18 16.63 -4.15
C ASN A 41 -1.47 15.85 -3.90
N ALA A 42 -1.79 14.90 -4.76
CA ALA A 42 -2.96 14.03 -4.59
C ALA A 42 -2.53 12.58 -4.57
N ALA A 43 -3.24 11.77 -3.79
CA ALA A 43 -3.01 10.33 -3.78
C ALA A 43 -3.45 9.73 -5.10
N GLU A 44 -2.53 9.06 -5.80
CA GLU A 44 -2.81 8.43 -7.09
C GLU A 44 -3.18 6.97 -6.92
N CYS A 45 -2.44 6.27 -6.08
CA CYS A 45 -2.70 4.86 -5.78
C CYS A 45 -2.02 4.46 -4.48
N VAL A 46 -2.37 3.28 -4.00
CA VAL A 46 -1.76 2.68 -2.82
C VAL A 46 -1.07 1.39 -3.25
N LEU A 47 0.20 1.24 -2.85
CA LEU A 47 0.96 0.01 -3.06
C LEU A 47 0.88 -0.82 -1.79
N LEU A 48 0.53 -2.10 -1.92
CA LEU A 48 0.48 -3.03 -0.81
C LEU A 48 1.46 -4.17 -1.06
N SER A 49 2.10 -4.65 0.01
CA SER A 49 2.84 -5.91 -0.09
C SER A 49 1.85 -7.05 -0.32
N PRO A 50 2.30 -8.18 -0.92
CA PRO A 50 1.42 -9.34 -1.08
C PRO A 50 0.83 -9.82 0.24
N GLU A 51 1.62 -9.80 1.31
CA GLU A 51 1.16 -10.22 2.63
C GLU A 51 0.04 -9.33 3.14
N GLU A 52 0.18 -8.02 3.01
CA GLU A 52 -0.86 -7.07 3.44
C GLU A 52 -2.11 -7.20 2.60
N TYR A 53 -1.96 -7.39 1.30
CA TYR A 53 -3.09 -7.60 0.41
C TYR A 53 -3.87 -8.85 0.82
N MET A 54 -3.18 -9.97 1.05
CA MET A 54 -3.82 -11.21 1.47
C MET A 54 -4.51 -11.05 2.82
N SER A 55 -3.90 -10.31 3.75
CA SER A 55 -4.50 -10.04 5.05
C SER A 55 -5.81 -9.27 4.91
N LEU A 56 -5.87 -8.26 4.04
CA LEU A 56 -7.09 -7.50 3.77
C LEU A 56 -8.17 -8.38 3.16
N ILE A 57 -7.83 -9.24 2.22
CA ILE A 57 -8.78 -10.14 1.58
C ILE A 57 -9.36 -11.12 2.62
N ASP A 58 -8.52 -11.65 3.50
CA ASP A 58 -8.96 -12.55 4.56
C ASP A 58 -9.92 -11.84 5.51
N GLU A 59 -9.67 -10.60 5.88
CA GLU A 59 -10.58 -9.83 6.72
C GLU A 59 -11.94 -9.61 6.06
N VAL A 60 -11.94 -9.28 4.78
CA VAL A 60 -13.20 -9.09 4.03
C VAL A 60 -13.98 -10.40 3.97
N ASN A 61 -13.30 -11.52 3.70
CA ASN A 61 -13.93 -12.84 3.66
C ASN A 61 -14.51 -13.22 5.02
N ASP A 62 -13.77 -12.97 6.11
CA ASP A 62 -14.26 -13.23 7.47
C ASP A 62 -15.49 -12.40 7.78
N ALA A 63 -15.49 -11.14 7.39
CA ALA A 63 -16.65 -10.27 7.61
C ALA A 63 -17.88 -10.77 6.84
N ARG A 64 -17.69 -11.26 5.61
CA ARG A 64 -18.78 -11.83 4.81
C ARG A 64 -19.34 -13.09 5.45
N LEU A 65 -18.48 -13.94 6.00
CA LEU A 65 -18.90 -15.16 6.68
C LEU A 65 -19.72 -14.82 7.93
N LEU A 66 -19.36 -13.76 8.63
CA LEU A 66 -20.07 -13.33 9.84
C LEU A 66 -21.45 -12.72 9.53
N THR A 67 -21.66 -12.23 8.33
CA THR A 67 -22.93 -11.62 7.95
C THR A 67 -23.93 -12.61 7.38
N LEU A 68 -23.52 -13.84 7.19
CA LEU A 68 -24.41 -14.92 6.75
C LEU A 68 -25.17 -15.50 7.91
#